data_84706e41829b8ea70fe40fdb90523f17
#
_entry.id   84706e41829b8ea70fe40fdb90523f17
#
_cell.length_a   1.000
_cell.length_b   1.000
_cell.length_c   1.000
_cell.angle_alpha   90.00
_cell.angle_beta   90.00
_cell.angle_gamma   90.00
#
_symmetry.space_group_name_H-M   'P 1'
#
loop_
_entity.id
_entity.type
_entity.pdbx_description
1 polymer ?
#
loop_
_entity_poly.entity_id
_entity_poly.type
_entity_poly.pdbx_seq_one_letter_code
_entity_poly.pdbx_strand_id
1 'polypeptide(L)'
;GPIVGHVEDCYINADVSAPYDAGGVAGIQDGGGYLARCFAAGTVDTTAKSGTVGHAGGIAGSFNAGETLKDSVSAQTVINGVADVDKIVGQLDDEAATNITDNIAWEGTLLSGNEPTEQPIKWEDVSAAKMQDKATYEALGWDMSKVWDWSTSGKQPVLRGYDASIFPAVDYTVSGTRIISRALNIAPHNGKAEVSARIVTSDKVQSATLYYGYDSAKVDTAVAMKESGGTYTASLPTDKTGDMFYYIEVKTDKETVTKPYTKSEPIVLNIDDGKVKGEPDQITITPDTKQGGLRFSWLTDPAVTKTVIQYKVKGASKWETKSGTSYVESVTAGYKEKAAHRVEITGLTPSAEYVYRVGDGGSFMSEEKSFTAPKSAADKSFKVIFYSDPQSESARSRI
;
A
#
# COMPACT_ATOMS: atom_id res chain seq x y z
N GLY A 1 -6.25 7.80 -4.09
CA GLY A 1 -6.33 8.68 -5.25
C GLY A 1 -7.76 9.11 -5.55
N PRO A 2 -7.98 10.02 -6.53
CA PRO A 2 -9.34 10.43 -6.90
C PRO A 2 -10.13 9.29 -7.53
N ILE A 3 -11.42 9.21 -7.22
CA ILE A 3 -12.36 8.30 -7.87
C ILE A 3 -13.28 9.12 -8.77
N VAL A 4 -13.28 8.78 -10.05
CA VAL A 4 -14.18 9.32 -11.07
C VAL A 4 -14.93 8.12 -11.65
N GLY A 5 -16.18 7.94 -11.26
CA GLY A 5 -16.98 6.79 -11.68
C GLY A 5 -17.70 6.08 -10.54
N HIS A 6 -18.07 4.82 -10.74
CA HIS A 6 -18.83 4.04 -9.78
C HIS A 6 -17.96 3.05 -9.03
N VAL A 7 -18.01 3.08 -7.70
CA VAL A 7 -17.40 2.10 -6.79
C VAL A 7 -18.47 1.63 -5.83
N GLU A 8 -18.76 0.35 -5.85
CA GLU A 8 -19.77 -0.25 -4.99
C GLU A 8 -19.38 -1.66 -4.57
N ASP A 9 -19.94 -2.09 -3.45
CA ASP A 9 -19.77 -3.44 -2.92
C ASP A 9 -18.29 -3.81 -2.69
N CYS A 10 -17.54 -2.92 -2.05
CA CYS A 10 -16.12 -3.10 -1.77
C CYS A 10 -15.86 -3.36 -0.29
N TYR A 11 -14.96 -4.30 0.01
CA TYR A 11 -14.43 -4.55 1.34
C TYR A 11 -12.98 -4.06 1.40
N ILE A 12 -12.71 -3.16 2.34
CA ILE A 12 -11.36 -2.65 2.63
C ILE A 12 -11.09 -2.84 4.14
N ASN A 13 -9.97 -3.46 4.48
CA ASN A 13 -9.45 -3.48 5.85
C ASN A 13 -7.95 -3.25 5.76
N ALA A 14 -7.53 -2.00 5.89
CA ALA A 14 -6.15 -1.58 5.65
C ALA A 14 -5.80 -0.30 6.40
N ASP A 15 -4.52 -0.13 6.70
CA ASP A 15 -3.95 1.14 7.14
C ASP A 15 -3.69 2.01 5.89
N VAL A 16 -4.47 3.06 5.71
CA VAL A 16 -4.38 4.00 4.59
C VAL A 16 -3.59 5.22 5.03
N SER A 17 -2.56 5.60 4.27
CA SER A 17 -1.80 6.83 4.52
C SER A 17 -1.55 7.59 3.22
N ALA A 18 -1.81 8.91 3.23
CA ALA A 18 -1.61 9.78 2.07
C ALA A 18 -1.03 11.14 2.48
N PRO A 19 -0.29 11.82 1.58
CA PRO A 19 0.27 13.15 1.88
C PRO A 19 -0.77 14.27 1.90
N TYR A 20 -1.96 14.04 1.35
CA TYR A 20 -3.06 14.99 1.28
C TYR A 20 -4.35 14.32 1.76
N ASP A 21 -5.36 14.23 0.92
CA ASP A 21 -6.63 13.66 1.29
C ASP A 21 -6.57 12.14 1.38
N ALA A 22 -7.04 11.59 2.48
CA ALA A 22 -7.05 10.16 2.77
C ALA A 22 -8.46 9.69 3.16
N GLY A 23 -8.89 8.59 2.58
CA GLY A 23 -10.13 7.92 2.98
C GLY A 23 -9.98 6.41 2.84
N GLY A 24 -10.75 5.67 3.60
CA GLY A 24 -10.71 4.21 3.59
C GLY A 24 -11.02 3.60 2.21
N VAL A 25 -11.81 4.29 1.38
CA VAL A 25 -12.16 3.89 0.01
C VAL A 25 -11.53 4.85 -1.00
N ALA A 26 -11.67 6.16 -0.79
CA ALA A 26 -11.21 7.18 -1.72
C ALA A 26 -10.46 8.30 -1.01
N GLY A 27 -9.35 8.79 -1.58
CA GLY A 27 -8.74 10.05 -1.13
C GLY A 27 -9.64 11.23 -1.47
N ILE A 28 -10.04 11.33 -2.73
CA ILE A 28 -10.96 12.36 -3.23
C ILE A 28 -12.02 11.67 -4.09
N GLN A 29 -13.27 12.05 -3.91
CA GLN A 29 -14.35 11.75 -4.83
C GLN A 29 -14.61 12.98 -5.68
N ASP A 30 -14.59 12.83 -7.01
CA ASP A 30 -14.68 13.95 -7.95
C ASP A 30 -15.32 13.51 -9.28
N GLY A 31 -15.85 14.47 -10.06
CA GLY A 31 -16.29 14.23 -11.43
C GLY A 31 -17.62 13.47 -11.59
N GLY A 32 -18.54 13.57 -10.64
CA GLY A 32 -19.83 12.86 -10.67
C GLY A 32 -19.70 11.39 -10.25
N GLY A 33 -18.77 11.09 -9.38
CA GLY A 33 -18.52 9.74 -8.87
C GLY A 33 -19.64 9.22 -7.97
N TYR A 34 -19.68 7.90 -7.79
CA TYR A 34 -20.66 7.19 -6.98
C TYR A 34 -19.97 6.15 -6.10
N LEU A 35 -20.16 6.28 -4.80
CA LEU A 35 -19.71 5.31 -3.81
C LEU A 35 -20.93 4.72 -3.08
N ALA A 36 -21.04 3.41 -3.01
CA ALA A 36 -22.12 2.77 -2.26
C ALA A 36 -21.74 1.41 -1.70
N ARG A 37 -22.34 1.06 -0.57
CA ARG A 37 -22.23 -0.26 0.05
C ARG A 37 -20.77 -0.73 0.19
N CYS A 38 -19.89 0.20 0.59
CA CYS A 38 -18.52 -0.09 0.87
C CYS A 38 -18.29 -0.28 2.37
N PHE A 39 -17.52 -1.30 2.75
CA PHE A 39 -17.05 -1.52 4.11
C PHE A 39 -15.60 -1.10 4.20
N ALA A 40 -15.28 -0.16 5.06
CA ALA A 40 -13.92 0.30 5.27
C ALA A 40 -13.52 0.21 6.74
N ALA A 41 -12.43 -0.51 7.03
CA ALA A 41 -11.88 -0.72 8.35
C ALA A 41 -10.36 -0.51 8.34
N GLY A 42 -9.74 -0.45 9.52
CA GLY A 42 -8.31 -0.21 9.69
C GLY A 42 -8.04 1.20 10.23
N THR A 43 -7.09 1.91 9.64
CA THR A 43 -6.76 3.29 10.01
C THR A 43 -6.66 4.19 8.78
N VAL A 44 -6.97 5.48 8.95
CA VAL A 44 -6.76 6.51 7.92
C VAL A 44 -5.86 7.59 8.50
N ASP A 45 -4.79 7.95 7.77
CA ASP A 45 -3.81 8.94 8.20
C ASP A 45 -3.38 9.87 7.06
N THR A 46 -3.41 11.18 7.29
CA THR A 46 -2.76 12.14 6.40
C THR A 46 -1.39 12.51 6.94
N THR A 47 -0.39 12.44 6.06
CA THR A 47 1.00 12.78 6.40
C THR A 47 1.40 14.19 5.95
N ALA A 48 0.43 15.02 5.60
CA ALA A 48 0.65 16.41 5.20
C ALA A 48 1.46 17.16 6.27
N LYS A 49 2.34 18.06 5.83
CA LYS A 49 3.08 18.93 6.74
C LYS A 49 2.17 20.06 7.20
N SER A 50 2.39 20.56 8.42
CA SER A 50 1.69 21.73 8.94
C SER A 50 1.66 22.88 7.90
N GLY A 51 0.48 23.41 7.63
CA GLY A 51 0.23 24.43 6.61
C GLY A 51 -0.15 23.88 5.23
N THR A 52 -0.22 22.56 5.06
CA THR A 52 -0.77 21.89 3.87
C THR A 52 -2.13 21.32 4.22
N VAL A 53 -3.06 21.39 3.30
CA VAL A 53 -4.40 20.80 3.44
C VAL A 53 -4.27 19.28 3.36
N GLY A 54 -4.86 18.55 4.30
CA GLY A 54 -4.87 17.10 4.34
C GLY A 54 -6.08 16.62 5.12
N HIS A 55 -7.16 16.31 4.41
CA HIS A 55 -8.43 15.89 5.00
C HIS A 55 -8.47 14.36 5.14
N ALA A 56 -9.03 13.89 6.24
CA ALA A 56 -9.13 12.46 6.51
C ALA A 56 -10.56 12.04 6.82
N GLY A 57 -11.08 11.09 6.06
CA GLY A 57 -12.41 10.54 6.28
C GLY A 57 -12.42 9.02 6.30
N GLY A 58 -13.34 8.43 7.04
CA GLY A 58 -13.42 6.97 7.15
C GLY A 58 -13.73 6.28 5.82
N ILE A 59 -14.44 6.95 4.93
CA ILE A 59 -14.76 6.50 3.57
C ILE A 59 -14.02 7.35 2.53
N ALA A 60 -14.16 8.69 2.58
CA ALA A 60 -13.52 9.58 1.64
C ALA A 60 -12.82 10.74 2.36
N GLY A 61 -11.62 11.12 1.91
CA GLY A 61 -10.90 12.28 2.44
C GLY A 61 -11.59 13.59 2.09
N SER A 62 -11.91 13.78 0.82
CA SER A 62 -12.68 14.92 0.30
C SER A 62 -13.81 14.45 -0.61
N PHE A 63 -14.90 15.18 -0.60
CA PHE A 63 -16.10 14.86 -1.36
C PHE A 63 -16.70 16.13 -1.97
N ASN A 64 -16.72 16.20 -3.31
CA ASN A 64 -17.10 17.39 -4.06
C ASN A 64 -18.58 17.38 -4.46
N ALA A 65 -19.08 18.51 -4.93
CA ALA A 65 -20.46 18.65 -5.37
C ALA A 65 -20.80 17.75 -6.56
N GLY A 66 -22.05 17.27 -6.62
CA GLY A 66 -22.55 16.41 -7.69
C GLY A 66 -22.26 14.92 -7.53
N GLU A 67 -21.65 14.52 -6.44
CA GLU A 67 -21.24 13.15 -6.13
C GLU A 67 -22.24 12.45 -5.20
N THR A 68 -22.20 11.12 -5.16
CA THR A 68 -23.09 10.32 -4.30
C THR A 68 -22.29 9.37 -3.43
N LEU A 69 -22.57 9.40 -2.11
CA LEU A 69 -22.05 8.44 -1.13
C LEU A 69 -23.21 7.92 -0.28
N LYS A 70 -23.48 6.63 -0.35
CA LYS A 70 -24.58 6.07 0.42
C LYS A 70 -24.37 4.63 0.86
N ASP A 71 -25.14 4.23 1.85
CA ASP A 71 -25.23 2.85 2.34
C ASP A 71 -23.86 2.26 2.70
N SER A 72 -22.88 3.10 3.04
CA SER A 72 -21.50 2.68 3.31
C SER A 72 -21.19 2.70 4.79
N VAL A 73 -20.19 1.90 5.20
CA VAL A 73 -19.88 1.62 6.60
C VAL A 73 -18.41 1.93 6.88
N SER A 74 -18.17 2.87 7.80
CA SER A 74 -16.86 3.16 8.36
C SER A 74 -16.68 2.43 9.69
N ALA A 75 -15.87 1.38 9.65
CA ALA A 75 -15.42 0.62 10.81
C ALA A 75 -13.95 0.94 11.15
N GLN A 76 -13.51 2.16 10.84
CA GLN A 76 -12.15 2.62 11.12
C GLN A 76 -11.89 2.69 12.61
N THR A 77 -10.68 2.29 13.04
CA THR A 77 -10.29 2.39 14.44
C THR A 77 -9.68 3.76 14.77
N VAL A 78 -8.99 4.36 13.81
CA VAL A 78 -8.42 5.71 13.91
C VAL A 78 -8.57 6.44 12.59
N ILE A 79 -8.93 7.71 12.65
CA ILE A 79 -8.86 8.64 11.54
C ILE A 79 -8.07 9.85 12.02
N ASN A 80 -6.92 10.13 11.37
CA ASN A 80 -6.02 11.20 11.74
C ASN A 80 -5.70 12.09 10.55
N GLY A 81 -5.82 13.39 10.71
CA GLY A 81 -5.56 14.37 9.66
C GLY A 81 -4.94 15.65 10.19
N VAL A 82 -4.39 16.47 9.30
CA VAL A 82 -3.86 17.81 9.61
C VAL A 82 -4.86 18.92 9.36
N ALA A 83 -5.92 18.64 8.60
CA ALA A 83 -7.07 19.54 8.39
C ALA A 83 -8.35 18.85 8.89
N ASP A 84 -9.43 18.92 8.12
CA ASP A 84 -10.71 18.38 8.55
C ASP A 84 -10.68 16.84 8.62
N VAL A 85 -11.23 16.32 9.71
CA VAL A 85 -11.24 14.88 10.03
C VAL A 85 -12.62 14.49 10.45
N ASP A 86 -13.17 13.45 9.79
CA ASP A 86 -14.48 12.92 10.19
C ASP A 86 -14.60 11.41 9.93
N LYS A 87 -15.62 10.79 10.51
CA LYS A 87 -15.84 9.35 10.47
C LYS A 87 -16.25 8.82 9.10
N ILE A 88 -16.82 9.64 8.24
CA ILE A 88 -17.26 9.27 6.87
C ILE A 88 -16.50 10.10 5.84
N VAL A 89 -16.59 11.43 5.86
CA VAL A 89 -15.97 12.32 4.88
C VAL A 89 -15.20 13.42 5.61
N GLY A 90 -13.90 13.54 5.37
CA GLY A 90 -13.07 14.55 6.01
C GLY A 90 -13.45 15.96 5.61
N GLN A 91 -13.50 16.27 4.32
CA GLN A 91 -13.97 17.54 3.78
C GLN A 91 -15.18 17.35 2.88
N LEU A 92 -16.19 18.18 3.07
CA LEU A 92 -17.41 18.17 2.29
C LEU A 92 -17.62 19.56 1.64
N ASP A 93 -17.85 19.58 0.34
CA ASP A 93 -18.39 20.76 -0.31
C ASP A 93 -19.86 20.93 0.09
N ASP A 94 -20.28 22.16 0.45
CA ASP A 94 -21.63 22.46 0.94
C ASP A 94 -22.74 21.95 0.01
N GLU A 95 -22.52 21.99 -1.31
CA GLU A 95 -23.48 21.48 -2.31
C GLU A 95 -23.54 19.94 -2.35
N ALA A 96 -22.50 19.24 -1.87
CA ALA A 96 -22.44 17.78 -1.88
C ALA A 96 -23.25 17.13 -0.75
N ALA A 97 -23.58 17.88 0.29
CA ALA A 97 -24.22 17.35 1.50
C ALA A 97 -25.54 16.62 1.27
N THR A 98 -26.25 16.93 0.18
CA THR A 98 -27.55 16.31 -0.16
C THR A 98 -27.45 14.89 -0.71
N ASN A 99 -26.28 14.51 -1.19
CA ASN A 99 -26.03 13.23 -1.85
C ASN A 99 -25.34 12.21 -0.93
N ILE A 100 -25.16 12.56 0.35
CA ILE A 100 -24.61 11.66 1.37
C ILE A 100 -25.78 11.16 2.22
N THR A 101 -26.13 9.87 2.10
CA THR A 101 -27.29 9.29 2.77
C THR A 101 -27.00 7.89 3.31
N ASP A 102 -27.66 7.54 4.41
CA ASP A 102 -27.73 6.19 4.96
C ASP A 102 -26.35 5.54 5.23
N ASN A 103 -25.34 6.37 5.53
CA ASN A 103 -24.04 5.88 5.93
C ASN A 103 -23.99 5.72 7.45
N ILE A 104 -23.21 4.74 7.93
CA ILE A 104 -22.99 4.51 9.35
C ILE A 104 -21.49 4.49 9.68
N ALA A 105 -21.17 4.92 10.89
CA ALA A 105 -19.80 4.88 11.40
C ALA A 105 -19.75 4.24 12.79
N TRP A 106 -18.65 3.58 13.10
CA TRP A 106 -18.46 3.06 14.43
C TRP A 106 -18.26 4.21 15.45
N GLU A 107 -19.07 4.21 16.53
CA GLU A 107 -18.99 5.24 17.58
C GLU A 107 -17.62 5.30 18.27
N GLY A 108 -16.91 4.17 18.37
CA GLY A 108 -15.58 4.06 19.01
C GLY A 108 -14.39 4.48 18.14
N THR A 109 -14.61 4.99 16.92
CA THR A 109 -13.53 5.53 16.08
C THR A 109 -12.85 6.70 16.78
N LEU A 110 -11.51 6.65 16.89
CA LEU A 110 -10.72 7.77 17.42
C LEU A 110 -10.44 8.77 16.30
N LEU A 111 -10.86 10.01 16.50
CA LEU A 111 -10.55 11.13 15.61
C LEU A 111 -9.36 11.93 16.15
N SER A 112 -8.45 12.35 15.27
CA SER A 112 -7.31 13.22 15.59
C SER A 112 -7.10 14.22 14.46
N GLY A 113 -7.32 15.48 14.73
CA GLY A 113 -7.28 16.58 13.79
C GLY A 113 -8.36 17.60 14.11
N ASN A 114 -8.67 18.47 13.17
CA ASN A 114 -9.75 19.43 13.32
C ASN A 114 -11.07 18.76 12.91
N GLU A 115 -12.01 18.71 13.82
CA GLU A 115 -13.39 18.33 13.43
C GLU A 115 -14.00 19.47 12.62
N PRO A 116 -14.71 19.17 11.53
CA PRO A 116 -15.36 20.19 10.72
C PRO A 116 -16.43 20.94 11.55
N THR A 117 -16.34 22.26 11.60
CA THR A 117 -17.20 23.08 12.46
C THR A 117 -18.62 23.28 11.93
N GLU A 118 -18.89 22.99 10.66
CA GLU A 118 -20.17 23.33 9.99
C GLU A 118 -20.66 22.25 8.99
N GLN A 119 -20.29 20.98 9.16
CA GLN A 119 -20.80 19.97 8.24
C GLN A 119 -22.20 19.47 8.68
N PRO A 120 -23.14 19.42 7.77
CA PRO A 120 -24.40 18.72 8.02
C PRO A 120 -24.13 17.22 8.07
N ILE A 121 -23.95 16.68 9.27
CA ILE A 121 -23.71 15.24 9.47
C ILE A 121 -24.83 14.44 8.80
N LYS A 122 -24.47 13.54 7.90
CA LYS A 122 -25.37 12.70 7.10
C LYS A 122 -25.10 11.21 7.35
N TRP A 123 -24.66 10.85 8.54
CA TRP A 123 -24.40 9.47 8.95
C TRP A 123 -24.82 9.25 10.40
N GLU A 124 -25.00 7.99 10.76
CA GLU A 124 -25.35 7.56 12.11
C GLU A 124 -24.13 6.91 12.76
N ASP A 125 -23.80 7.35 13.99
CA ASP A 125 -22.87 6.64 14.86
C ASP A 125 -23.55 5.40 15.44
N VAL A 126 -22.93 4.23 15.27
CA VAL A 126 -23.50 2.98 15.76
C VAL A 126 -22.52 2.24 16.67
N SER A 127 -23.07 1.52 17.64
CA SER A 127 -22.30 0.76 18.63
C SER A 127 -21.57 -0.43 17.99
N ALA A 128 -20.52 -0.91 18.69
CA ALA A 128 -19.84 -2.15 18.31
C ALA A 128 -20.81 -3.35 18.16
N ALA A 129 -21.87 -3.41 18.98
CA ALA A 129 -22.89 -4.46 18.87
C ALA A 129 -23.67 -4.38 17.54
N LYS A 130 -24.03 -3.17 17.10
CA LYS A 130 -24.66 -2.95 15.78
C LYS A 130 -23.70 -3.25 14.63
N MET A 131 -22.43 -2.86 14.73
CA MET A 131 -21.40 -3.21 13.72
C MET A 131 -21.22 -4.71 13.58
N GLN A 132 -21.46 -5.48 14.64
CA GLN A 132 -21.35 -6.93 14.68
C GLN A 132 -22.68 -7.66 14.48
N ASP A 133 -23.71 -6.97 14.00
CA ASP A 133 -25.01 -7.54 13.70
C ASP A 133 -25.30 -7.50 12.19
N LYS A 134 -25.56 -8.67 11.62
CA LYS A 134 -25.90 -8.83 10.19
C LYS A 134 -27.10 -7.96 9.78
N ALA A 135 -28.09 -7.84 10.67
CA ALA A 135 -29.31 -7.06 10.38
C ALA A 135 -29.02 -5.58 10.11
N THR A 136 -27.92 -5.03 10.66
CA THR A 136 -27.50 -3.65 10.39
C THR A 136 -27.19 -3.44 8.90
N TYR A 137 -26.50 -4.38 8.27
CA TYR A 137 -26.13 -4.30 6.85
C TYR A 137 -27.31 -4.62 5.93
N GLU A 138 -28.18 -5.55 6.34
CA GLU A 138 -29.43 -5.84 5.62
C GLU A 138 -30.36 -4.61 5.60
N ALA A 139 -30.40 -3.84 6.68
CA ALA A 139 -31.16 -2.58 6.76
C ALA A 139 -30.59 -1.49 5.83
N LEU A 140 -29.29 -1.48 5.56
CA LEU A 140 -28.64 -0.62 4.57
C LEU A 140 -28.86 -1.10 3.12
N GLY A 141 -29.64 -2.15 2.89
CA GLY A 141 -29.91 -2.69 1.57
C GLY A 141 -28.80 -3.53 0.95
N TRP A 142 -27.85 -4.02 1.76
CA TRP A 142 -26.78 -4.89 1.26
C TRP A 142 -27.31 -6.27 0.87
N ASP A 143 -27.01 -6.73 -0.34
CA ASP A 143 -27.47 -8.03 -0.84
C ASP A 143 -26.62 -9.17 -0.23
N MET A 144 -27.07 -9.63 0.95
CA MET A 144 -26.44 -10.73 1.67
C MET A 144 -26.67 -12.11 1.01
N SER A 145 -27.39 -12.14 -0.11
CA SER A 145 -27.67 -13.38 -0.85
C SER A 145 -26.79 -13.57 -2.08
N LYS A 146 -26.34 -12.47 -2.72
CA LYS A 146 -25.60 -12.52 -3.99
C LYS A 146 -24.22 -11.91 -3.91
N VAL A 147 -24.05 -10.81 -3.19
CA VAL A 147 -22.82 -10.01 -3.18
C VAL A 147 -22.03 -10.23 -1.89
N TRP A 148 -22.72 -10.12 -0.78
CA TRP A 148 -22.13 -10.22 0.54
C TRP A 148 -22.44 -11.56 1.21
N ASP A 149 -21.60 -11.93 2.17
CA ASP A 149 -21.84 -13.03 3.10
C ASP A 149 -21.55 -12.55 4.52
N TRP A 150 -21.81 -13.38 5.49
CA TRP A 150 -21.58 -13.06 6.90
C TRP A 150 -20.54 -13.95 7.51
N SER A 151 -19.42 -13.39 7.96
CA SER A 151 -18.43 -14.11 8.76
C SER A 151 -18.94 -14.29 10.19
N THR A 152 -19.32 -15.52 10.54
CA THR A 152 -19.78 -15.82 11.90
C THR A 152 -18.67 -15.67 12.93
N SER A 153 -17.43 -16.03 12.58
CA SER A 153 -16.25 -15.89 13.45
C SER A 153 -15.81 -14.43 13.59
N GLY A 154 -15.76 -13.68 12.48
CA GLY A 154 -15.39 -12.26 12.47
C GLY A 154 -16.54 -11.33 12.87
N LYS A 155 -17.80 -11.80 12.86
CA LYS A 155 -19.01 -11.00 13.09
C LYS A 155 -19.02 -9.73 12.23
N GLN A 156 -18.78 -9.90 10.93
CA GLN A 156 -18.69 -8.81 9.98
C GLN A 156 -19.12 -9.25 8.58
N PRO A 157 -19.50 -8.32 7.68
CA PRO A 157 -19.73 -8.64 6.28
C PRO A 157 -18.43 -9.04 5.61
N VAL A 158 -18.50 -9.96 4.67
CA VAL A 158 -17.38 -10.38 3.80
C VAL A 158 -17.91 -10.54 2.38
N LEU A 159 -17.06 -10.44 1.38
CA LEU A 159 -17.47 -10.65 -0.01
C LEU A 159 -17.73 -12.13 -0.26
N ARG A 160 -18.84 -12.42 -0.91
CA ARG A 160 -19.28 -13.77 -1.24
C ARG A 160 -18.33 -14.42 -2.26
N GLY A 161 -18.09 -15.70 -2.07
CA GLY A 161 -17.22 -16.48 -2.97
C GLY A 161 -15.76 -16.47 -2.59
N TYR A 162 -15.38 -15.77 -1.53
CA TYR A 162 -14.03 -15.77 -0.99
C TYR A 162 -13.97 -16.53 0.35
N ASP A 163 -12.80 -17.05 0.68
CA ASP A 163 -12.56 -17.66 1.99
C ASP A 163 -12.65 -16.56 3.07
N ALA A 164 -13.51 -16.77 4.08
CA ALA A 164 -13.70 -15.81 5.16
C ALA A 164 -12.41 -15.53 5.96
N SER A 165 -11.43 -16.43 5.93
CA SER A 165 -10.14 -16.24 6.63
C SER A 165 -9.25 -15.14 6.05
N ILE A 166 -9.48 -14.75 4.79
CA ILE A 166 -8.74 -13.61 4.19
C ILE A 166 -9.25 -12.24 4.66
N PHE A 167 -10.40 -12.20 5.36
CA PHE A 167 -10.99 -10.98 5.89
C PHE A 167 -10.70 -10.90 7.39
N PRO A 168 -9.66 -10.19 7.84
CA PRO A 168 -9.35 -10.07 9.25
C PRO A 168 -10.51 -9.43 10.01
N ALA A 169 -10.80 -9.96 11.19
CA ALA A 169 -11.87 -9.43 12.04
C ALA A 169 -11.51 -8.02 12.51
N VAL A 170 -12.51 -7.12 12.48
CA VAL A 170 -12.35 -5.79 13.06
C VAL A 170 -12.46 -5.88 14.59
N ASP A 171 -11.48 -5.30 15.28
CA ASP A 171 -11.48 -5.23 16.73
C ASP A 171 -12.27 -4.02 17.21
N TYR A 172 -13.53 -4.21 17.57
CA TYR A 172 -14.38 -3.18 18.14
C TYR A 172 -14.23 -3.00 19.66
N THR A 173 -13.31 -3.71 20.30
CA THR A 173 -13.04 -3.51 21.72
C THR A 173 -12.04 -2.39 21.96
N VAL A 174 -11.46 -1.89 20.91
CA VAL A 174 -10.39 -0.92 20.96
C VAL A 174 -10.96 0.47 21.25
N SER A 175 -11.11 0.78 22.54
CA SER A 175 -11.11 2.14 23.05
C SER A 175 -9.72 2.34 23.66
N GLY A 176 -8.88 3.22 23.14
CA GLY A 176 -7.61 3.39 23.79
C GLY A 176 -6.54 3.97 22.87
N THR A 177 -5.29 3.64 23.13
CA THR A 177 -4.13 4.22 22.46
C THR A 177 -3.88 3.59 21.08
N ARG A 178 -3.58 4.43 20.10
CA ARG A 178 -3.15 4.02 18.76
C ARG A 178 -1.81 4.65 18.43
N ILE A 179 -0.97 3.87 17.78
CA ILE A 179 0.31 4.33 17.23
C ILE A 179 0.18 4.41 15.72
N ILE A 180 0.27 5.62 15.17
CA ILE A 180 0.28 5.88 13.73
C ILE A 180 1.73 6.12 13.34
N SER A 181 2.32 5.20 12.61
CA SER A 181 3.70 5.27 12.17
C SER A 181 3.83 4.65 10.79
N ARG A 182 4.58 5.32 9.91
CA ARG A 182 4.99 4.72 8.65
C ARG A 182 6.23 3.87 8.89
N ALA A 183 6.23 2.64 8.38
CA ALA A 183 7.39 1.77 8.44
C ALA A 183 8.58 2.40 7.70
N LEU A 184 9.73 2.43 8.37
CA LEU A 184 11.02 2.73 7.75
C LEU A 184 11.67 1.41 7.34
N ASN A 185 11.71 1.10 6.05
CA ASN A 185 12.17 -0.20 5.54
C ASN A 185 13.59 -0.18 5.01
N ILE A 186 14.15 1.01 4.74
CA ILE A 186 15.52 1.16 4.26
C ILE A 186 16.17 2.43 4.83
N ALA A 187 17.46 2.33 5.16
CA ALA A 187 18.29 3.47 5.52
C ALA A 187 19.72 3.29 4.99
N PRO A 188 20.44 4.36 4.66
CA PRO A 188 21.83 4.26 4.23
C PRO A 188 22.76 3.94 5.41
N HIS A 189 23.78 3.14 5.18
CA HIS A 189 24.86 2.89 6.14
C HIS A 189 25.52 4.22 6.56
N ASN A 190 25.73 4.39 7.86
CA ASN A 190 26.21 5.64 8.47
C ASN A 190 25.35 6.88 8.13
N GLY A 191 24.11 6.69 7.69
CA GLY A 191 23.17 7.76 7.37
C GLY A 191 22.08 7.95 8.42
N LYS A 192 21.03 8.66 8.05
CA LYS A 192 19.89 8.93 8.94
C LYS A 192 18.87 7.79 8.87
N ALA A 193 18.50 7.25 10.02
CA ALA A 193 17.37 6.35 10.20
C ALA A 193 16.48 6.86 11.33
N GLU A 194 15.55 7.75 11.01
CA GLU A 194 14.62 8.34 11.99
C GLU A 194 13.25 7.70 11.85
N VAL A 195 12.77 7.11 12.91
CA VAL A 195 11.41 6.59 13.04
C VAL A 195 10.56 7.64 13.73
N SER A 196 9.39 7.92 13.15
CA SER A 196 8.43 8.86 13.71
C SER A 196 7.07 8.19 13.91
N ALA A 197 6.35 8.61 14.93
CA ALA A 197 5.01 8.14 15.25
C ALA A 197 4.16 9.26 15.80
N ARG A 198 2.86 9.26 15.50
CA ARG A 198 1.82 10.00 16.22
C ARG A 198 1.09 9.03 17.15
N ILE A 199 0.75 9.50 18.33
CA ILE A 199 0.04 8.72 19.32
C ILE A 199 -1.32 9.37 19.53
N VAL A 200 -2.38 8.64 19.19
CA VAL A 200 -3.76 9.05 19.38
C VAL A 200 -4.30 8.34 20.61
N THR A 201 -4.67 9.09 21.63
CA THR A 201 -5.18 8.55 22.89
C THR A 201 -5.84 9.65 23.71
N SER A 202 -6.87 9.29 24.50
CA SER A 202 -7.41 10.14 25.56
C SER A 202 -6.66 9.99 26.89
N ASP A 203 -5.74 9.00 26.97
CA ASP A 203 -5.03 8.66 28.18
C ASP A 203 -3.69 9.39 28.26
N LYS A 204 -3.15 9.50 29.45
CA LYS A 204 -1.83 10.15 29.65
C LYS A 204 -0.72 9.22 29.15
N VAL A 205 0.02 9.62 28.14
CA VAL A 205 1.22 8.91 27.69
C VAL A 205 2.30 9.01 28.76
N GLN A 206 2.75 7.87 29.26
CA GLN A 206 3.85 7.76 30.23
C GLN A 206 5.20 7.61 29.54
N SER A 207 5.26 6.82 28.46
CA SER A 207 6.46 6.64 27.64
C SER A 207 6.12 6.20 26.24
N ALA A 208 6.97 6.60 25.28
CA ALA A 208 7.03 6.04 23.95
C ALA A 208 8.49 5.57 23.73
N THR A 209 8.66 4.32 23.35
CA THR A 209 9.98 3.67 23.23
C THR A 209 10.08 2.91 21.93
N LEU A 210 11.16 3.16 21.19
CA LEU A 210 11.53 2.39 20.02
C LEU A 210 12.48 1.27 20.46
N TYR A 211 12.10 0.02 20.20
CA TYR A 211 12.94 -1.14 20.44
C TYR A 211 13.53 -1.62 19.14
N TYR A 212 14.81 -2.03 19.14
CA TYR A 212 15.45 -2.60 17.96
C TYR A 212 16.41 -3.73 18.31
N GLY A 213 16.77 -4.52 17.32
CA GLY A 213 17.73 -5.60 17.40
C GLY A 213 18.18 -6.08 16.02
N TYR A 214 19.25 -6.85 15.95
CA TYR A 214 19.77 -7.46 14.72
C TYR A 214 19.35 -8.94 14.54
N ASP A 215 18.54 -9.42 15.47
CA ASP A 215 17.91 -10.73 15.45
C ASP A 215 16.42 -10.52 15.69
N SER A 216 15.57 -11.05 14.79
CA SER A 216 14.10 -10.90 14.88
C SER A 216 13.52 -11.50 16.16
N ALA A 217 14.18 -12.50 16.73
CA ALA A 217 13.80 -13.12 18.00
C ALA A 217 14.27 -12.30 19.22
N LYS A 218 15.17 -11.30 19.02
CA LYS A 218 15.76 -10.50 20.10
C LYS A 218 15.77 -9.01 19.74
N VAL A 219 14.62 -8.37 19.87
CA VAL A 219 14.40 -6.94 19.62
C VAL A 219 14.21 -6.25 20.98
N ASP A 220 15.32 -6.04 21.72
CA ASP A 220 15.31 -5.65 23.12
C ASP A 220 16.10 -4.38 23.46
N THR A 221 16.81 -3.81 22.49
CA THR A 221 17.54 -2.56 22.72
C THR A 221 16.58 -1.37 22.64
N ALA A 222 16.44 -0.63 23.73
CA ALA A 222 15.47 0.44 23.89
C ALA A 222 16.05 1.83 23.59
N VAL A 223 15.30 2.64 22.83
CA VAL A 223 15.57 4.07 22.60
C VAL A 223 14.32 4.86 22.95
N ALA A 224 14.41 5.79 23.90
CA ALA A 224 13.30 6.67 24.21
C ALA A 224 12.98 7.60 23.04
N MET A 225 11.71 7.65 22.64
CA MET A 225 11.24 8.59 21.62
C MET A 225 11.01 9.98 22.23
N LYS A 226 11.41 11.01 21.50
CA LYS A 226 11.24 12.41 21.91
C LYS A 226 9.96 12.95 21.30
N GLU A 227 9.14 13.56 22.14
CA GLU A 227 7.91 14.22 21.71
C GLU A 227 8.19 15.66 21.30
N SER A 228 7.60 16.09 20.20
CA SER A 228 7.55 17.48 19.74
C SER A 228 6.32 17.71 18.88
N GLY A 229 5.39 18.55 19.36
CA GLY A 229 4.18 18.91 18.61
C GLY A 229 3.29 17.71 18.24
N GLY A 230 3.11 16.77 19.17
CA GLY A 230 2.31 15.55 18.96
C GLY A 230 3.01 14.43 18.19
N THR A 231 4.23 14.68 17.71
CA THR A 231 5.04 13.67 17.00
C THR A 231 6.15 13.17 17.91
N TYR A 232 6.28 11.86 17.98
CA TYR A 232 7.34 11.16 18.71
C TYR A 232 8.39 10.68 17.72
N THR A 233 9.67 10.95 17.97
CA THR A 233 10.78 10.58 17.08
C THR A 233 11.91 9.89 17.83
N ALA A 234 12.56 8.93 17.18
CA ALA A 234 13.81 8.33 17.63
C ALA A 234 14.66 7.93 16.42
N SER A 235 16.00 7.93 16.60
CA SER A 235 16.94 7.49 15.57
C SER A 235 17.45 6.10 15.88
N LEU A 236 17.53 5.26 14.85
CA LEU A 236 18.17 3.95 14.88
C LEU A 236 19.63 4.06 14.46
N PRO A 237 20.54 3.22 14.99
CA PRO A 237 21.92 3.17 14.53
C PRO A 237 21.99 2.58 13.12
N THR A 238 22.92 3.07 12.32
CA THR A 238 23.14 2.63 10.94
C THR A 238 24.60 2.25 10.67
N ASP A 239 25.34 2.00 11.72
CA ASP A 239 26.76 1.63 11.68
C ASP A 239 27.04 0.19 11.21
N LYS A 240 26.01 -0.64 11.15
CA LYS A 240 26.05 -2.02 10.64
C LYS A 240 25.10 -2.17 9.47
N THR A 241 25.59 -2.77 8.39
CA THR A 241 24.78 -3.09 7.20
C THR A 241 23.96 -4.37 7.40
N GLY A 242 22.88 -4.52 6.65
CA GLY A 242 21.99 -5.66 6.71
C GLY A 242 20.68 -5.38 7.45
N ASP A 243 19.98 -6.41 7.84
CA ASP A 243 18.66 -6.28 8.44
C ASP A 243 18.72 -5.95 9.92
N MET A 244 17.93 -4.96 10.30
CA MET A 244 17.60 -4.59 11.66
C MET A 244 16.08 -4.74 11.84
N PHE A 245 15.68 -5.17 13.01
CA PHE A 245 14.29 -5.37 13.37
C PHE A 245 13.89 -4.36 14.44
N TYR A 246 12.70 -3.77 14.33
CA TYR A 246 12.26 -2.79 15.33
C TYR A 246 10.74 -2.80 15.53
N TYR A 247 10.30 -2.30 16.67
CA TYR A 247 8.91 -1.98 16.98
C TYR A 247 8.83 -0.77 17.92
N ILE A 248 7.67 -0.12 17.92
CA ILE A 248 7.37 0.98 18.85
C ILE A 248 6.48 0.44 19.97
N GLU A 249 6.78 0.80 21.23
CA GLU A 249 5.93 0.55 22.39
C GLU A 249 5.52 1.87 23.02
N VAL A 250 4.23 2.03 23.29
CA VAL A 250 3.68 3.16 24.01
C VAL A 250 3.01 2.65 25.28
N LYS A 251 3.34 3.27 26.41
CA LYS A 251 2.70 3.05 27.71
C LYS A 251 1.90 4.26 28.09
N THR A 252 0.65 4.04 28.43
CA THR A 252 -0.22 5.03 29.06
C THR A 252 -0.44 4.67 30.52
N ASP A 253 -1.25 5.46 31.21
CA ASP A 253 -1.69 5.15 32.59
C ASP A 253 -2.67 3.97 32.65
N LYS A 254 -3.20 3.51 31.50
CA LYS A 254 -4.16 2.40 31.45
C LYS A 254 -3.69 1.17 30.69
N GLU A 255 -2.85 1.34 29.66
CA GLU A 255 -2.49 0.25 28.77
C GLU A 255 -1.06 0.34 28.21
N THR A 256 -0.60 -0.73 27.58
CA THR A 256 0.62 -0.77 26.78
C THR A 256 0.28 -1.29 25.41
N VAL A 257 0.58 -0.52 24.38
CA VAL A 257 0.34 -0.88 22.97
C VAL A 257 1.63 -0.91 22.17
N THR A 258 1.65 -1.65 21.08
CA THR A 258 2.82 -1.73 20.20
C THR A 258 2.43 -1.53 18.73
N LYS A 259 3.40 -1.10 17.93
CA LYS A 259 3.31 -1.08 16.46
C LYS A 259 4.57 -1.75 15.88
N PRO A 260 4.48 -2.89 15.16
CA PRO A 260 3.25 -3.65 14.88
C PRO A 260 2.55 -4.15 16.17
N TYR A 261 1.32 -4.56 16.00
CA TYR A 261 0.48 -5.00 17.13
C TYR A 261 1.03 -6.25 17.85
N THR A 262 1.89 -7.01 17.17
CA THR A 262 2.59 -8.14 17.77
C THR A 262 4.10 -7.92 17.72
N LYS A 263 4.76 -8.11 18.87
CA LYS A 263 6.23 -8.00 18.98
C LYS A 263 6.95 -9.14 18.25
N SER A 264 6.27 -10.22 17.95
CA SER A 264 6.82 -11.36 17.22
C SER A 264 6.99 -11.10 15.72
N GLU A 265 6.38 -10.04 15.20
CA GLU A 265 6.47 -9.62 13.80
C GLU A 265 7.01 -8.19 13.69
N PRO A 266 8.26 -7.95 14.09
CA PRO A 266 8.84 -6.61 14.07
C PRO A 266 9.01 -6.10 12.64
N ILE A 267 9.03 -4.78 12.48
CA ILE A 267 9.33 -4.15 11.19
C ILE A 267 10.78 -4.39 10.83
N VAL A 268 11.03 -4.74 9.57
CA VAL A 268 12.38 -4.93 9.03
C VAL A 268 12.87 -3.62 8.43
N LEU A 269 14.03 -3.15 8.91
CA LEU A 269 14.79 -2.05 8.33
C LEU A 269 16.08 -2.60 7.72
N ASN A 270 16.25 -2.50 6.41
CA ASN A 270 17.48 -2.84 5.74
C ASN A 270 18.46 -1.66 5.75
N ILE A 271 19.64 -1.83 6.35
CA ILE A 271 20.72 -0.85 6.30
C ILE A 271 21.56 -1.12 5.05
N ASP A 272 21.35 -0.29 4.02
CA ASP A 272 21.99 -0.44 2.69
C ASP A 272 23.48 -0.05 2.75
N ASP A 273 24.35 -0.94 2.29
CA ASP A 273 25.80 -0.74 2.26
C ASP A 273 26.27 0.27 1.20
N GLY A 274 25.36 0.84 0.42
CA GLY A 274 25.63 1.81 -0.63
C GLY A 274 26.34 1.22 -1.87
N LYS A 275 26.56 -0.09 -1.92
CA LYS A 275 27.12 -0.72 -3.10
C LYS A 275 26.11 -0.77 -4.21
N VAL A 276 26.60 -0.52 -5.41
CA VAL A 276 25.78 -0.66 -6.63
C VAL A 276 25.43 -2.13 -6.83
N LYS A 277 24.15 -2.46 -6.67
CA LYS A 277 23.59 -3.78 -6.99
C LYS A 277 23.09 -3.75 -8.44
N GLY A 278 24.03 -3.81 -9.37
CA GLY A 278 23.76 -3.62 -10.79
C GLY A 278 23.21 -4.83 -11.52
N GLU A 279 23.07 -5.98 -10.85
CA GLU A 279 22.51 -7.18 -11.47
C GLU A 279 21.06 -6.97 -11.86
N PRO A 280 20.69 -7.33 -13.10
CA PRO A 280 19.33 -7.20 -13.58
C PRO A 280 18.32 -8.04 -12.78
N ASP A 281 17.30 -7.37 -12.28
CA ASP A 281 16.17 -7.96 -11.54
C ASP A 281 14.85 -7.76 -12.31
N GLN A 282 13.84 -8.59 -12.03
CA GLN A 282 12.49 -8.53 -12.61
C GLN A 282 12.51 -8.48 -14.14
N ILE A 283 13.31 -9.34 -14.77
CA ILE A 283 13.41 -9.40 -16.22
C ILE A 283 12.09 -9.88 -16.82
N THR A 284 11.48 -9.05 -17.68
CA THR A 284 10.24 -9.35 -18.39
C THR A 284 10.43 -9.30 -19.88
N ILE A 285 9.66 -10.13 -20.60
CA ILE A 285 9.62 -10.15 -22.06
C ILE A 285 8.16 -9.95 -22.48
N THR A 286 7.91 -8.94 -23.30
CA THR A 286 6.57 -8.65 -23.82
C THR A 286 6.59 -8.54 -25.34
N PRO A 287 5.49 -8.84 -26.05
CA PRO A 287 5.37 -8.54 -27.46
C PRO A 287 5.57 -7.04 -27.73
N ASP A 288 6.26 -6.71 -28.81
CA ASP A 288 6.35 -5.33 -29.29
C ASP A 288 5.20 -5.04 -30.27
N THR A 289 4.92 -3.76 -30.50
CA THR A 289 3.96 -3.30 -31.53
C THR A 289 4.39 -3.64 -32.94
N LYS A 290 5.68 -3.84 -33.16
CA LYS A 290 6.23 -4.31 -34.44
C LYS A 290 6.09 -5.82 -34.55
N GLN A 291 5.57 -6.27 -35.67
CA GLN A 291 5.37 -7.70 -35.95
C GLN A 291 6.65 -8.51 -35.73
N GLY A 292 6.55 -9.54 -34.90
CA GLY A 292 7.67 -10.42 -34.55
C GLY A 292 8.71 -9.77 -33.64
N GLY A 293 8.46 -8.56 -33.14
CA GLY A 293 9.31 -7.88 -32.16
C GLY A 293 9.02 -8.30 -30.76
N LEU A 294 10.04 -8.21 -29.91
CA LEU A 294 9.95 -8.41 -28.48
C LEU A 294 10.59 -7.23 -27.74
N ARG A 295 9.97 -6.88 -26.63
CA ARG A 295 10.48 -5.87 -25.70
C ARG A 295 10.95 -6.57 -24.43
N PHE A 296 12.18 -6.26 -24.04
CA PHE A 296 12.79 -6.70 -22.78
C PHE A 296 12.81 -5.53 -21.82
N SER A 297 12.39 -5.76 -20.59
CA SER A 297 12.50 -4.77 -19.52
C SER A 297 13.06 -5.42 -18.26
N TRP A 298 13.83 -4.67 -17.49
CA TRP A 298 14.40 -5.12 -16.21
C TRP A 298 14.72 -3.93 -15.32
N LEU A 299 14.98 -4.21 -14.04
CA LEU A 299 15.37 -3.20 -13.06
C LEU A 299 16.80 -3.41 -12.62
N THR A 300 17.49 -2.30 -12.27
CA THR A 300 18.80 -2.31 -11.62
C THR A 300 18.92 -1.19 -10.58
N ASP A 301 20.08 -1.04 -9.97
CA ASP A 301 20.45 0.15 -9.23
C ASP A 301 20.47 1.38 -10.16
N PRO A 302 20.04 2.58 -9.68
CA PRO A 302 20.03 3.82 -10.46
C PRO A 302 21.38 4.22 -11.06
N ALA A 303 22.47 3.80 -10.44
CA ALA A 303 23.84 4.06 -10.94
C ALA A 303 24.16 3.29 -12.25
N VAL A 304 23.38 2.28 -12.59
CA VAL A 304 23.52 1.53 -13.85
C VAL A 304 22.75 2.24 -14.95
N THR A 305 23.41 3.07 -15.73
CA THR A 305 22.79 3.90 -16.78
C THR A 305 22.80 3.27 -18.16
N LYS A 306 23.67 2.27 -18.38
CA LYS A 306 23.73 1.58 -19.67
C LYS A 306 22.68 0.48 -19.75
N THR A 307 22.07 0.35 -20.91
CA THR A 307 21.00 -0.61 -21.20
C THR A 307 21.39 -1.43 -22.43
N VAL A 308 21.68 -2.71 -22.23
CA VAL A 308 22.17 -3.60 -23.28
C VAL A 308 21.50 -4.96 -23.18
N ILE A 309 21.07 -5.50 -24.31
CA ILE A 309 20.77 -6.91 -24.50
C ILE A 309 21.80 -7.55 -25.42
N GLN A 310 22.25 -8.74 -25.08
CA GLN A 310 22.98 -9.64 -25.97
C GLN A 310 22.14 -10.87 -26.21
N TYR A 311 21.98 -11.28 -27.45
CA TYR A 311 21.17 -12.41 -27.83
C TYR A 311 21.73 -13.13 -29.04
N LYS A 312 21.40 -14.40 -29.20
CA LYS A 312 21.76 -15.23 -30.34
C LYS A 312 20.79 -16.38 -30.49
N VAL A 313 20.69 -16.95 -31.70
CA VAL A 313 20.03 -18.24 -31.88
C VAL A 313 20.73 -19.30 -31.05
N LYS A 314 19.99 -20.13 -30.35
CA LYS A 314 20.56 -21.20 -29.53
C LYS A 314 21.46 -22.12 -30.39
N GLY A 315 22.67 -22.33 -29.88
CA GLY A 315 23.71 -23.08 -30.63
C GLY A 315 24.60 -22.22 -31.52
N ALA A 316 24.23 -20.97 -31.83
CA ALA A 316 25.11 -20.07 -32.60
C ALA A 316 26.29 -19.58 -31.74
N SER A 317 27.44 -19.34 -32.37
CA SER A 317 28.65 -18.86 -31.71
C SER A 317 28.63 -17.34 -31.47
N LYS A 318 28.05 -16.59 -32.41
CA LYS A 318 28.10 -15.12 -32.42
C LYS A 318 26.92 -14.51 -31.66
N TRP A 319 27.23 -13.61 -30.72
CA TRP A 319 26.24 -12.76 -30.05
C TRP A 319 25.94 -11.51 -30.87
N GLU A 320 24.67 -11.18 -30.95
CA GLU A 320 24.19 -9.88 -31.39
C GLU A 320 24.00 -9.00 -30.14
N THR A 321 24.29 -7.71 -30.28
CA THR A 321 24.18 -6.74 -29.17
C THR A 321 23.29 -5.59 -29.59
N LYS A 322 22.37 -5.20 -28.72
CA LYS A 322 21.52 -4.03 -28.93
C LYS A 322 21.42 -3.20 -27.67
N SER A 323 21.51 -1.88 -27.84
CA SER A 323 21.32 -0.92 -26.74
C SER A 323 19.86 -0.46 -26.68
N GLY A 324 19.46 -0.03 -25.52
CA GLY A 324 18.12 0.52 -25.25
C GLY A 324 18.22 1.80 -24.42
N THR A 325 17.15 2.06 -23.68
CA THR A 325 16.98 3.24 -22.83
C THR A 325 16.76 2.84 -21.39
N SER A 326 17.16 3.70 -20.46
CA SER A 326 16.81 3.60 -19.06
C SER A 326 16.25 4.92 -18.54
N TYR A 327 15.44 4.82 -17.50
CA TYR A 327 15.00 5.96 -16.69
C TYR A 327 14.97 5.56 -15.22
N VAL A 328 15.21 6.50 -14.34
CA VAL A 328 15.09 6.29 -12.90
C VAL A 328 13.67 6.65 -12.48
N GLU A 329 12.99 5.70 -11.89
CA GLU A 329 11.66 5.90 -11.35
C GLU A 329 11.78 6.41 -9.92
N SER A 330 11.19 7.59 -9.66
CA SER A 330 11.13 8.10 -8.31
C SER A 330 10.11 7.27 -7.52
N VAL A 331 10.56 6.73 -6.40
CA VAL A 331 9.73 5.92 -5.53
C VAL A 331 9.33 6.69 -4.28
N THR A 332 8.23 6.27 -3.70
CA THR A 332 7.77 6.78 -2.42
C THR A 332 8.86 6.60 -1.35
N ALA A 333 9.02 7.60 -0.46
CA ALA A 333 9.99 7.54 0.62
C ALA A 333 9.94 6.19 1.38
N GLY A 334 11.10 5.60 1.63
CA GLY A 334 11.23 4.29 2.28
C GLY A 334 11.51 3.12 1.32
N TYR A 335 11.54 3.35 0.01
CA TYR A 335 11.98 2.38 -0.98
C TYR A 335 13.21 2.90 -1.73
N LYS A 336 14.10 1.99 -2.13
CA LYS A 336 15.26 2.34 -2.94
C LYS A 336 14.82 2.60 -4.37
N GLU A 337 15.26 3.73 -4.94
CA GLU A 337 15.06 4.02 -6.37
C GLU A 337 15.62 2.90 -7.24
N LYS A 338 15.01 2.67 -8.39
CA LYS A 338 15.43 1.71 -9.39
C LYS A 338 15.55 2.37 -10.76
N ALA A 339 16.55 1.95 -11.53
CA ALA A 339 16.58 2.24 -12.95
C ALA A 339 15.78 1.16 -13.70
N ALA A 340 14.77 1.59 -14.45
CA ALA A 340 14.01 0.75 -15.36
C ALA A 340 14.65 0.79 -16.75
N HIS A 341 15.03 -0.36 -17.25
CA HIS A 341 15.67 -0.54 -18.55
C HIS A 341 14.71 -1.13 -19.56
N ARG A 342 14.85 -0.72 -20.82
CA ARG A 342 14.03 -1.20 -21.93
C ARG A 342 14.83 -1.36 -23.21
N VAL A 343 14.73 -2.51 -23.86
CA VAL A 343 15.28 -2.79 -25.19
C VAL A 343 14.22 -3.48 -26.03
N GLU A 344 14.12 -3.07 -27.30
CA GLU A 344 13.25 -3.72 -28.28
C GLU A 344 14.13 -4.43 -29.30
N ILE A 345 13.85 -5.70 -29.60
CA ILE A 345 14.51 -6.46 -30.65
C ILE A 345 13.50 -6.88 -31.72
N THR A 346 13.91 -6.85 -32.97
CA THR A 346 13.10 -7.18 -34.13
C THR A 346 13.91 -8.05 -35.10
N GLY A 347 13.29 -8.60 -36.13
CA GLY A 347 13.97 -9.40 -37.12
C GLY A 347 14.36 -10.80 -36.65
N LEU A 348 13.69 -11.28 -35.59
CA LEU A 348 13.88 -12.62 -35.08
C LEU A 348 13.37 -13.67 -36.10
N THR A 349 14.05 -14.78 -36.19
CA THR A 349 13.56 -15.94 -36.94
C THR A 349 12.35 -16.55 -36.25
N PRO A 350 11.17 -16.59 -36.88
CA PRO A 350 9.96 -17.10 -36.24
C PRO A 350 10.14 -18.50 -35.65
N SER A 351 9.62 -18.71 -34.46
CA SER A 351 9.65 -19.97 -33.71
C SER A 351 11.05 -20.52 -33.37
N ALA A 352 12.12 -19.79 -33.69
CA ALA A 352 13.47 -20.18 -33.32
C ALA A 352 13.71 -19.96 -31.80
N GLU A 353 14.48 -20.82 -31.19
CA GLU A 353 14.93 -20.68 -29.82
C GLU A 353 16.17 -19.77 -29.76
N TYR A 354 16.12 -18.78 -28.90
CA TYR A 354 17.19 -17.83 -28.62
C TYR A 354 17.69 -17.97 -27.18
N VAL A 355 18.97 -17.67 -27.00
CA VAL A 355 19.53 -17.37 -25.66
C VAL A 355 19.83 -15.89 -25.58
N TYR A 356 19.68 -15.31 -24.42
CA TYR A 356 19.91 -13.90 -24.18
C TYR A 356 20.47 -13.63 -22.78
N ARG A 357 21.04 -12.46 -22.62
CA ARG A 357 21.35 -11.84 -21.33
C ARG A 357 21.17 -10.34 -21.43
N VAL A 358 20.75 -9.71 -20.34
CA VAL A 358 20.50 -8.27 -20.26
C VAL A 358 21.38 -7.63 -19.19
N GLY A 359 21.66 -6.33 -19.30
CA GLY A 359 22.43 -5.61 -18.31
C GLY A 359 23.06 -4.34 -18.87
N ASP A 360 24.26 -4.02 -18.40
CA ASP A 360 25.04 -2.84 -18.78
C ASP A 360 26.01 -3.08 -19.96
N GLY A 361 26.13 -4.30 -20.41
CA GLY A 361 27.09 -4.73 -21.41
C GLY A 361 28.50 -5.01 -20.86
N GLY A 362 28.68 -4.91 -19.54
CA GLY A 362 29.96 -5.06 -18.85
C GLY A 362 29.85 -5.94 -17.60
N SER A 363 30.02 -5.31 -16.44
CA SER A 363 30.12 -6.00 -15.14
C SER A 363 28.78 -6.52 -14.62
N PHE A 364 27.68 -5.92 -15.02
CA PHE A 364 26.34 -6.22 -14.54
C PHE A 364 25.47 -6.83 -15.65
N MET A 365 25.75 -8.07 -16.01
CA MET A 365 24.96 -8.85 -16.94
C MET A 365 24.22 -9.97 -16.21
N SER A 366 22.98 -10.22 -16.60
CA SER A 366 22.23 -11.39 -16.11
C SER A 366 22.90 -12.70 -16.55
N GLU A 367 22.53 -13.79 -15.88
CA GLU A 367 22.78 -15.13 -16.41
C GLU A 367 22.11 -15.30 -17.79
N GLU A 368 22.57 -16.30 -18.54
CA GLU A 368 21.96 -16.66 -19.81
C GLU A 368 20.56 -17.25 -19.57
N LYS A 369 19.55 -16.71 -20.27
CA LYS A 369 18.19 -17.19 -20.28
C LYS A 369 17.75 -17.49 -21.71
N SER A 370 16.68 -18.23 -21.90
CA SER A 370 16.16 -18.55 -23.24
C SER A 370 14.74 -18.06 -23.47
N PHE A 371 14.40 -17.82 -24.71
CA PHE A 371 13.02 -17.57 -25.15
C PHE A 371 12.82 -18.17 -26.54
N THR A 372 11.57 -18.42 -26.89
CA THR A 372 11.18 -18.78 -28.28
C THR A 372 10.66 -17.54 -28.99
N ALA A 373 11.18 -17.23 -30.14
CA ALA A 373 10.72 -16.11 -30.94
C ALA A 373 9.23 -16.30 -31.35
N PRO A 374 8.47 -15.19 -31.45
CA PRO A 374 7.08 -15.26 -31.88
C PRO A 374 6.91 -16.04 -33.18
N LYS A 375 5.77 -16.69 -33.31
CA LYS A 375 5.39 -17.36 -34.55
C LYS A 375 5.23 -16.35 -35.69
N SER A 376 5.24 -16.84 -36.91
CA SER A 376 4.96 -15.98 -38.08
C SER A 376 3.49 -15.51 -38.05
N ALA A 377 3.21 -14.40 -38.74
CA ALA A 377 1.83 -13.92 -38.90
C ALA A 377 0.91 -14.90 -39.64
N ALA A 378 1.48 -15.89 -40.34
CA ALA A 378 0.71 -16.96 -40.97
C ALA A 378 0.15 -17.97 -39.96
N ASP A 379 0.73 -18.06 -38.76
CA ASP A 379 0.25 -18.93 -37.68
C ASP A 379 -0.98 -18.32 -37.02
N LYS A 380 -2.14 -18.97 -37.19
CA LYS A 380 -3.44 -18.47 -36.70
C LYS A 380 -3.77 -18.87 -35.25
N SER A 381 -2.90 -19.58 -34.54
CA SER A 381 -3.15 -20.04 -33.20
C SER A 381 -2.09 -19.57 -32.21
N PHE A 382 -2.54 -19.01 -31.06
CA PHE A 382 -1.68 -18.65 -29.93
C PHE A 382 -2.39 -19.02 -28.63
N LYS A 383 -1.62 -19.22 -27.56
CA LYS A 383 -2.15 -19.40 -26.21
C LYS A 383 -1.83 -18.17 -25.40
N VAL A 384 -2.80 -17.70 -24.65
CA VAL A 384 -2.65 -16.59 -23.70
C VAL A 384 -3.01 -17.11 -22.31
N ILE A 385 -2.16 -16.86 -21.36
CA ILE A 385 -2.44 -17.09 -19.94
C ILE A 385 -2.68 -15.72 -19.32
N PHE A 386 -3.85 -15.56 -18.74
CA PHE A 386 -4.18 -14.39 -17.94
C PHE A 386 -4.10 -14.78 -16.47
N TYR A 387 -3.38 -14.00 -15.71
CA TYR A 387 -3.46 -14.06 -14.25
C TYR A 387 -3.43 -12.64 -13.73
N SER A 388 -4.20 -12.39 -12.66
CA SER A 388 -4.19 -11.09 -12.01
C SER A 388 -3.00 -10.99 -11.06
N ASP A 389 -2.75 -9.80 -10.59
CA ASP A 389 -1.67 -9.39 -9.73
C ASP A 389 -1.36 -10.41 -8.62
N PRO A 390 -0.27 -11.19 -8.70
CA PRO A 390 0.08 -12.16 -7.68
C PRO A 390 0.69 -11.43 -6.48
N GLN A 391 -0.16 -10.82 -5.67
CA GLN A 391 0.27 -10.22 -4.42
C GLN A 391 0.61 -11.32 -3.43
N SER A 392 1.87 -11.40 -3.06
CA SER A 392 2.32 -12.30 -2.02
C SER A 392 3.49 -11.69 -1.28
N GLU A 393 3.41 -11.71 0.01
CA GLU A 393 4.49 -11.30 0.90
C GLU A 393 5.66 -12.30 0.91
N SER A 394 5.46 -13.52 0.39
CA SER A 394 6.51 -14.53 0.33
C SER A 394 7.23 -14.53 -1.03
N ALA A 395 8.56 -14.65 -0.99
CA ALA A 395 9.40 -14.77 -2.19
C ALA A 395 9.05 -15.97 -3.09
N ARG A 396 8.22 -16.90 -2.64
CA ARG A 396 7.83 -18.13 -3.36
C ARG A 396 6.71 -17.93 -4.38
N SER A 397 5.97 -16.83 -4.35
CA SER A 397 4.90 -16.55 -5.32
C SER A 397 5.32 -15.59 -6.44
N ARG A 398 6.57 -15.18 -6.46
CA ARG A 398 7.14 -14.47 -7.61
C ARG A 398 7.58 -15.52 -8.63
N ILE A 399 6.70 -15.81 -9.57
CA ILE A 399 7.02 -16.62 -10.75
C ILE A 399 7.91 -15.83 -11.69
#